data_2f199ff554d053ab9196b89b905c9d8b
#
_entry.id   2f199ff554d053ab9196b89b905c9d8b
#
_cell.length_a   1.000
_cell.length_b   1.000
_cell.length_c   1.000
_cell.angle_alpha   90.00
_cell.angle_beta   90.00
_cell.angle_gamma   90.00
#
_symmetry.space_group_name_H-M   'P 1'
#
loop_
_entity.id
_entity.type
_entity.pdbx_description
1 polymer ?
#
loop_
_entity_poly.entity_id
_entity_poly.type
_entity_poly.pdbx_seq_one_letter_code
_entity_poly.pdbx_strand_id
1 'polypeptide(L)'
;MAILTREQFRSIAENKSGTRGLKGFVNENRTFSKSTAKTSIFLSHSHFDKDVVEQAKIFFENLGINIYVDWADQTMPEKTDGVTAQKIKNQIISINDKFVLLATNHAVVSKWCNWEVGIADPFKLPHKKFVIFPLADNSGSWKGNEYLQIYPRIEKNNRYAGGEGYYVWYPDGTWDTIEEWLNK
;
A
#
# COMPACT_ATOMS: atom_id res chain seq x y z
N MET A 1 3.66 -14.10 -13.84
CA MET A 1 3.36 -13.06 -12.87
C MET A 1 3.50 -13.67 -11.48
N ALA A 2 4.29 -13.09 -10.61
CA ALA A 2 4.49 -13.65 -9.29
C ALA A 2 4.04 -12.63 -8.24
N ILE A 3 2.92 -12.96 -7.58
CA ILE A 3 2.49 -12.27 -6.36
C ILE A 3 3.52 -12.63 -5.27
N LEU A 4 4.04 -11.63 -4.58
CA LEU A 4 4.96 -11.85 -3.47
C LEU A 4 4.26 -12.54 -2.31
N THR A 5 4.94 -13.50 -1.68
CA THR A 5 4.47 -14.01 -0.38
C THR A 5 4.81 -13.02 0.73
N ARG A 6 4.13 -13.13 1.86
CA ARG A 6 4.42 -12.31 3.06
C ARG A 6 5.87 -12.46 3.50
N GLU A 7 6.43 -13.65 3.43
CA GLU A 7 7.83 -13.93 3.80
C GLU A 7 8.82 -13.28 2.84
N GLN A 8 8.58 -13.38 1.52
CA GLN A 8 9.41 -12.69 0.52
C GLN A 8 9.37 -11.18 0.71
N PHE A 9 8.19 -10.61 0.99
CA PHE A 9 8.04 -9.18 1.23
C PHE A 9 8.77 -8.74 2.51
N ARG A 10 8.68 -9.53 3.58
CA ARG A 10 9.43 -9.32 4.81
C ARG A 10 10.94 -9.29 4.57
N SER A 11 11.48 -10.28 3.85
CA SER A 11 12.90 -10.32 3.51
C SER A 11 13.37 -9.09 2.73
N ILE A 12 12.52 -8.54 1.83
CA ILE A 12 12.83 -7.31 1.09
C ILE A 12 12.90 -6.12 2.04
N ALA A 13 11.96 -6.00 2.97
CA ALA A 13 11.93 -4.91 3.95
C ALA A 13 13.13 -4.97 4.91
N GLU A 14 13.48 -6.18 5.39
CA GLU A 14 14.65 -6.41 6.25
C GLU A 14 15.96 -6.06 5.55
N ASN A 15 16.14 -6.46 4.32
CA ASN A 15 17.32 -6.11 3.52
C ASN A 15 17.44 -4.58 3.28
N LYS A 16 16.31 -3.89 3.11
CA LYS A 16 16.28 -2.43 2.93
C LYS A 16 16.47 -1.65 4.24
N SER A 17 16.08 -2.20 5.38
CA SER A 17 16.27 -1.55 6.69
C SER A 17 17.72 -1.58 7.20
N GLY A 18 18.58 -2.39 6.59
CA GLY A 18 20.01 -2.48 6.91
C GLY A 18 20.29 -2.92 8.36
N THR A 19 21.44 -2.47 8.91
CA THR A 19 21.92 -2.84 10.25
C THR A 19 21.07 -2.30 11.41
N ARG A 20 20.15 -1.36 11.16
CA ARG A 20 19.30 -0.73 12.20
C ARG A 20 18.08 -1.56 12.58
N GLY A 21 17.75 -2.58 11.78
CA GLY A 21 16.57 -3.41 11.97
C GLY A 21 15.23 -2.67 11.75
N LEU A 22 14.17 -3.44 11.47
CA LEU A 22 12.82 -2.93 11.15
C LEU A 22 12.28 -1.92 12.17
N LYS A 23 12.39 -2.23 13.48
CA LYS A 23 11.83 -1.38 14.56
C LYS A 23 12.56 -0.04 14.69
N GLY A 24 13.87 -0.01 14.51
CA GLY A 24 14.66 1.22 14.56
C GLY A 24 14.31 2.15 13.39
N PHE A 25 14.18 1.60 12.19
CA PHE A 25 13.84 2.35 11.00
C PHE A 25 12.45 3.02 11.09
N VAL A 26 11.43 2.27 11.55
CA VAL A 26 10.06 2.78 11.72
C VAL A 26 9.98 3.90 12.78
N ASN A 27 10.77 3.82 13.87
CA ASN A 27 10.75 4.83 14.92
C ASN A 27 11.43 6.15 14.51
N GLU A 28 12.53 6.10 13.77
CA GLU A 28 13.21 7.32 13.30
C GLU A 28 12.36 8.07 12.26
N ASN A 29 11.66 7.36 11.38
CA ASN A 29 10.84 7.98 10.33
C ASN A 29 9.52 8.60 10.86
N ARG A 30 9.10 8.30 12.09
CA ARG A 30 7.97 9.01 12.74
C ARG A 30 8.21 10.52 12.90
N THR A 31 9.46 10.95 13.03
CA THR A 31 9.85 12.36 13.19
C THR A 31 10.20 13.07 11.88
N PHE A 32 10.55 12.33 10.82
CA PHE A 32 11.06 12.91 9.55
C PHE A 32 9.98 13.23 8.51
N SER A 33 8.77 12.78 8.70
CA SER A 33 7.78 12.57 7.62
C SER A 33 6.99 13.80 7.17
N LYS A 34 7.25 15.02 7.65
CA LYS A 34 6.33 16.15 7.32
C LYS A 34 6.82 17.18 6.31
N SER A 35 8.05 17.18 5.86
CA SER A 35 8.54 18.38 5.14
C SER A 35 9.10 18.20 3.72
N THR A 36 9.33 16.98 3.22
CA THR A 36 10.00 16.81 1.91
C THR A 36 9.38 15.80 0.94
N ALA A 37 8.44 14.98 1.37
CA ALA A 37 7.78 14.01 0.49
C ALA A 37 6.82 14.71 -0.48
N LYS A 38 7.07 14.58 -1.79
CA LYS A 38 6.22 15.15 -2.84
C LYS A 38 4.89 14.43 -3.02
N THR A 39 4.76 13.18 -2.56
CA THR A 39 3.58 12.33 -2.76
C THR A 39 3.23 11.64 -1.45
N SER A 40 1.94 11.60 -1.12
CA SER A 40 1.39 10.90 0.04
C SER A 40 0.50 9.74 -0.40
N ILE A 41 0.56 8.62 0.31
CA ILE A 41 -0.25 7.43 0.05
C ILE A 41 -1.13 7.11 1.26
N PHE A 42 -2.44 6.94 1.03
CA PHE A 42 -3.32 6.25 1.96
C PHE A 42 -3.14 4.74 1.78
N LEU A 43 -2.64 4.05 2.82
CA LEU A 43 -2.43 2.61 2.80
C LEU A 43 -3.60 1.89 3.47
N SER A 44 -4.57 1.45 2.68
CA SER A 44 -5.67 0.60 3.14
C SER A 44 -5.15 -0.80 3.49
N HIS A 45 -5.51 -1.33 4.66
CA HIS A 45 -5.01 -2.60 5.17
C HIS A 45 -5.93 -3.23 6.20
N SER A 46 -5.79 -4.52 6.45
CA SER A 46 -6.47 -5.19 7.55
C SER A 46 -5.73 -4.97 8.88
N HIS A 47 -6.47 -4.74 9.96
CA HIS A 47 -5.89 -4.63 11.30
C HIS A 47 -5.15 -5.89 11.78
N PHE A 48 -5.38 -7.03 11.13
CA PHE A 48 -4.63 -8.27 11.36
C PHE A 48 -3.24 -8.29 10.72
N ASP A 49 -2.89 -7.32 9.90
CA ASP A 49 -1.68 -7.30 9.08
C ASP A 49 -0.66 -6.25 9.53
N LYS A 50 -0.63 -5.88 10.83
CA LYS A 50 0.25 -4.81 11.35
C LYS A 50 1.72 -5.02 11.01
N ASP A 51 2.21 -6.24 11.08
CA ASP A 51 3.58 -6.62 10.72
C ASP A 51 3.87 -6.36 9.24
N VAL A 52 2.92 -6.67 8.36
CA VAL A 52 3.04 -6.45 6.91
C VAL A 52 2.93 -4.96 6.57
N VAL A 53 2.11 -4.21 7.31
CA VAL A 53 1.99 -2.75 7.16
C VAL A 53 3.30 -2.04 7.50
N GLU A 54 3.99 -2.46 8.57
CA GLU A 54 5.32 -1.92 8.91
C GLU A 54 6.33 -2.17 7.79
N GLN A 55 6.29 -3.35 7.17
CA GLN A 55 7.13 -3.68 6.01
C GLN A 55 6.77 -2.84 4.77
N ALA A 56 5.48 -2.62 4.52
CA ALA A 56 5.01 -1.78 3.43
C ALA A 56 5.44 -0.32 3.62
N LYS A 57 5.40 0.20 4.85
CA LYS A 57 5.95 1.53 5.16
C LYS A 57 7.41 1.64 4.76
N ILE A 58 8.25 0.71 5.22
CA ILE A 58 9.67 0.68 4.87
C ILE A 58 9.87 0.62 3.34
N PHE A 59 9.08 -0.20 2.66
CA PHE A 59 9.15 -0.32 1.21
C PHE A 59 8.90 1.03 0.50
N PHE A 60 7.82 1.73 0.82
CA PHE A 60 7.47 3.00 0.20
C PHE A 60 8.33 4.18 0.69
N GLU A 61 8.70 4.23 1.97
CA GLU A 61 9.58 5.28 2.51
C GLU A 61 10.96 5.23 1.89
N ASN A 62 11.48 4.04 1.54
CA ASN A 62 12.72 3.92 0.76
C ASN A 62 12.61 4.46 -0.68
N LEU A 63 11.38 4.63 -1.19
CA LEU A 63 11.10 5.30 -2.46
C LEU A 63 10.83 6.81 -2.28
N GLY A 64 11.04 7.36 -1.08
CA GLY A 64 10.82 8.77 -0.75
C GLY A 64 9.36 9.17 -0.58
N ILE A 65 8.47 8.22 -0.27
CA ILE A 65 7.03 8.42 -0.19
C ILE A 65 6.55 8.47 1.26
N ASN A 66 5.65 9.39 1.56
CA ASN A 66 4.98 9.48 2.84
C ASN A 66 3.76 8.54 2.87
N ILE A 67 3.71 7.64 3.87
CA ILE A 67 2.62 6.69 4.05
C ILE A 67 1.72 7.10 5.21
N TYR A 68 0.45 7.32 4.91
CA TYR A 68 -0.59 7.45 5.93
C TYR A 68 -1.17 6.08 6.28
N VAL A 69 -1.19 5.78 7.56
CA VAL A 69 -1.77 4.57 8.15
C VAL A 69 -2.68 5.01 9.29
N ASP A 70 -3.95 4.63 9.26
CA ASP A 70 -5.00 5.11 10.18
C ASP A 70 -4.70 4.84 11.67
N TRP A 71 -4.26 3.63 12.01
CA TRP A 71 -3.93 3.29 13.41
C TRP A 71 -2.69 4.02 13.96
N ALA A 72 -1.86 4.60 13.11
CA ALA A 72 -0.71 5.43 13.52
C ALA A 72 -1.10 6.90 13.69
N ASP A 73 -2.30 7.30 13.28
CA ASP A 73 -2.83 8.65 13.42
C ASP A 73 -3.41 8.84 14.83
N GLN A 74 -2.70 9.59 15.68
CA GLN A 74 -3.11 9.88 17.05
C GLN A 74 -4.40 10.69 17.14
N THR A 75 -4.87 11.26 16.04
CA THR A 75 -6.14 12.00 15.98
C THR A 75 -7.34 11.10 15.69
N MET A 76 -7.10 9.83 15.34
CA MET A 76 -8.18 8.88 15.08
C MET A 76 -8.91 8.52 16.37
N PRO A 77 -10.27 8.45 16.35
CA PRO A 77 -11.04 8.00 17.49
C PRO A 77 -10.66 6.56 17.90
N GLU A 78 -10.71 6.27 19.21
CA GLU A 78 -10.49 4.90 19.72
C GLU A 78 -11.54 3.90 19.27
N LYS A 79 -12.75 4.39 18.95
CA LYS A 79 -13.88 3.56 18.49
C LYS A 79 -14.11 3.74 17.00
N THR A 80 -14.36 2.64 16.33
CA THR A 80 -14.78 2.64 14.93
C THR A 80 -16.27 3.01 14.84
N ASP A 81 -16.54 4.27 14.55
CA ASP A 81 -17.88 4.85 14.43
C ASP A 81 -18.00 5.75 13.19
N GLY A 82 -19.09 6.52 13.09
CA GLY A 82 -19.33 7.43 11.98
C GLY A 82 -18.30 8.55 11.88
N VAL A 83 -17.68 8.99 12.99
CA VAL A 83 -16.63 10.02 13.01
C VAL A 83 -15.35 9.45 12.41
N THR A 84 -14.99 8.22 12.77
CA THR A 84 -13.87 7.49 12.18
C THR A 84 -14.05 7.33 10.68
N ALA A 85 -15.24 6.89 10.25
CA ALA A 85 -15.58 6.73 8.83
C ALA A 85 -15.42 8.05 8.05
N GLN A 86 -15.91 9.17 8.60
CA GLN A 86 -15.79 10.47 7.96
C GLN A 86 -14.34 10.94 7.84
N LYS A 87 -13.51 10.70 8.87
CA LYS A 87 -12.08 11.02 8.83
C LYS A 87 -11.35 10.19 7.77
N ILE A 88 -11.56 8.88 7.73
CA ILE A 88 -10.95 7.99 6.73
C ILE A 88 -11.36 8.42 5.32
N LYS A 89 -12.65 8.70 5.10
CA LYS A 89 -13.14 9.20 3.83
C LYS A 89 -12.40 10.48 3.39
N ASN A 90 -12.20 11.43 4.32
CA ASN A 90 -11.46 12.66 4.03
C ASN A 90 -9.98 12.40 3.73
N GLN A 91 -9.34 11.49 4.46
CA GLN A 91 -7.97 11.06 4.18
C GLN A 91 -7.83 10.47 2.77
N ILE A 92 -8.77 9.62 2.35
CA ILE A 92 -8.75 8.99 1.03
C ILE A 92 -8.98 10.02 -0.08
N ILE A 93 -10.02 10.85 0.04
CA ILE A 93 -10.45 11.73 -1.06
C ILE A 93 -9.56 12.94 -1.20
N SER A 94 -9.28 13.64 -0.07
CA SER A 94 -8.80 15.02 -0.08
C SER A 94 -7.36 15.18 0.38
N ILE A 95 -6.87 14.36 1.31
CA ILE A 95 -5.58 14.60 1.96
C ILE A 95 -4.45 13.83 1.30
N ASN A 96 -4.66 12.54 1.02
CA ASN A 96 -3.62 11.73 0.39
C ASN A 96 -3.74 11.76 -1.13
N ASP A 97 -2.59 11.83 -1.81
CA ASP A 97 -2.54 11.90 -3.27
C ASP A 97 -2.97 10.58 -3.91
N LYS A 98 -2.51 9.47 -3.36
CA LYS A 98 -2.71 8.14 -3.91
C LYS A 98 -3.35 7.19 -2.89
N PHE A 99 -3.92 6.12 -3.40
CA PHE A 99 -4.49 5.03 -2.62
C PHE A 99 -3.83 3.71 -3.00
N VAL A 100 -3.40 2.98 -1.98
CA VAL A 100 -2.87 1.61 -2.12
C VAL A 100 -3.66 0.69 -1.20
N LEU A 101 -4.28 -0.35 -1.74
CA LEU A 101 -4.77 -1.47 -0.95
C LEU A 101 -3.65 -2.49 -0.76
N LEU A 102 -3.20 -2.72 0.47
CA LEU A 102 -2.34 -3.85 0.82
C LEU A 102 -3.20 -5.12 0.83
N ALA A 103 -3.34 -5.74 -0.35
CA ALA A 103 -4.32 -6.76 -0.64
C ALA A 103 -3.85 -8.16 -0.16
N THR A 104 -3.74 -8.33 1.16
CA THR A 104 -3.55 -9.63 1.81
C THR A 104 -4.85 -10.43 1.81
N ASN A 105 -4.81 -11.73 2.14
CA ASN A 105 -6.01 -12.53 2.31
C ASN A 105 -6.95 -12.01 3.41
N HIS A 106 -6.44 -11.31 4.43
CA HIS A 106 -7.27 -10.65 5.45
C HIS A 106 -7.92 -9.37 4.93
N ALA A 107 -7.18 -8.54 4.20
CA ALA A 107 -7.70 -7.30 3.64
C ALA A 107 -8.81 -7.56 2.61
N VAL A 108 -8.63 -8.58 1.77
CA VAL A 108 -9.61 -8.98 0.74
C VAL A 108 -10.99 -9.30 1.30
N VAL A 109 -11.07 -9.89 2.51
CA VAL A 109 -12.34 -10.21 3.18
C VAL A 109 -12.80 -9.15 4.17
N SER A 110 -12.01 -8.11 4.40
CA SER A 110 -12.33 -7.02 5.33
C SER A 110 -13.42 -6.13 4.76
N LYS A 111 -14.55 -6.01 5.48
CA LYS A 111 -15.63 -5.07 5.11
C LYS A 111 -15.14 -3.62 5.06
N TRP A 112 -14.20 -3.28 5.96
CA TRP A 112 -13.64 -1.94 6.06
C TRP A 112 -12.75 -1.61 4.86
N CYS A 113 -11.81 -2.50 4.50
CA CYS A 113 -10.98 -2.33 3.30
C CYS A 113 -11.83 -2.27 2.02
N ASN A 114 -12.86 -3.11 1.91
CA ASN A 114 -13.75 -3.10 0.75
C ASN A 114 -14.55 -1.79 0.63
N TRP A 115 -14.97 -1.21 1.76
CA TRP A 115 -15.60 0.10 1.79
C TRP A 115 -14.62 1.23 1.39
N GLU A 116 -13.37 1.20 1.86
CA GLU A 116 -12.31 2.15 1.48
C GLU A 116 -12.00 2.09 0.00
N VAL A 117 -11.92 0.88 -0.57
CA VAL A 117 -11.79 0.65 -2.02
C VAL A 117 -12.92 1.31 -2.78
N GLY A 118 -14.18 1.11 -2.37
CA GLY A 118 -15.34 1.73 -3.01
C GLY A 118 -15.36 3.25 -2.91
N ILE A 119 -14.75 3.84 -1.86
CA ILE A 119 -14.57 5.29 -1.76
C ILE A 119 -13.44 5.76 -2.70
N ALA A 120 -12.32 5.06 -2.72
CA ALA A 120 -11.15 5.46 -3.50
C ALA A 120 -11.38 5.35 -5.02
N ASP A 121 -12.12 4.35 -5.46
CA ASP A 121 -12.37 4.05 -6.88
C ASP A 121 -12.75 5.31 -7.69
N PRO A 122 -13.88 6.00 -7.46
CA PRO A 122 -14.31 7.12 -8.29
C PRO A 122 -13.36 8.33 -8.23
N PHE A 123 -12.55 8.47 -7.18
CA PHE A 123 -11.69 9.63 -6.98
C PHE A 123 -10.23 9.41 -7.37
N LYS A 124 -9.75 8.17 -7.32
CA LYS A 124 -8.33 7.86 -7.52
C LYS A 124 -8.07 7.07 -8.81
N LEU A 125 -8.94 6.13 -9.17
CA LEU A 125 -8.74 5.25 -10.32
C LEU A 125 -8.69 6.01 -11.66
N PRO A 126 -9.61 6.97 -11.95
CA PRO A 126 -9.58 7.72 -13.21
C PRO A 126 -8.30 8.53 -13.44
N HIS A 127 -7.59 8.85 -12.34
CA HIS A 127 -6.36 9.64 -12.36
C HIS A 127 -5.09 8.79 -12.26
N LYS A 128 -5.19 7.44 -12.38
CA LYS A 128 -4.08 6.49 -12.17
C LYS A 128 -3.43 6.60 -10.79
N LYS A 129 -4.21 7.00 -9.77
CA LYS A 129 -3.76 7.18 -8.37
C LYS A 129 -4.22 6.06 -7.43
N PHE A 130 -4.74 4.98 -7.99
CA PHE A 130 -5.22 3.79 -7.29
C PHE A 130 -4.45 2.56 -7.75
N VAL A 131 -3.93 1.78 -6.80
CA VAL A 131 -3.37 0.44 -7.09
C VAL A 131 -3.69 -0.51 -5.95
N ILE A 132 -3.70 -1.81 -6.25
CA ILE A 132 -3.62 -2.86 -5.23
C ILE A 132 -2.19 -3.40 -5.16
N PHE A 133 -1.76 -3.77 -3.96
CA PHE A 133 -0.51 -4.48 -3.73
C PHE A 133 -0.83 -5.88 -3.20
N PRO A 134 -1.00 -6.89 -4.07
CA PRO A 134 -1.37 -8.23 -3.67
C PRO A 134 -0.22 -8.92 -2.94
N LEU A 135 -0.53 -9.52 -1.80
CA LEU A 135 0.40 -10.33 -1.01
C LEU A 135 -0.23 -11.69 -0.69
N ALA A 136 0.39 -12.75 -1.20
CA ALA A 136 0.01 -14.11 -0.90
C ALA A 136 0.41 -14.49 0.53
N ASP A 137 -0.26 -15.49 1.10
CA ASP A 137 0.21 -16.14 2.32
C ASP A 137 1.52 -16.91 2.06
N ASN A 138 2.10 -17.49 3.11
CA ASN A 138 3.37 -18.21 2.98
C ASN A 138 3.25 -19.51 2.18
N SER A 139 2.04 -20.01 1.93
CA SER A 139 1.79 -21.13 1.01
C SER A 139 1.78 -20.71 -0.46
N GLY A 140 1.85 -19.41 -0.73
CA GLY A 140 1.72 -18.82 -2.06
C GLY A 140 0.26 -18.62 -2.52
N SER A 141 -0.71 -18.85 -1.64
CA SER A 141 -2.13 -18.67 -1.96
C SER A 141 -2.56 -17.21 -1.74
N TRP A 142 -3.19 -16.64 -2.77
CA TRP A 142 -3.85 -15.33 -2.69
C TRP A 142 -5.30 -15.46 -3.11
N LYS A 143 -6.21 -15.04 -2.24
CA LYS A 143 -7.66 -15.13 -2.42
C LYS A 143 -8.25 -13.82 -2.92
N GLY A 144 -7.62 -13.19 -3.91
CA GLY A 144 -8.15 -11.97 -4.52
C GLY A 144 -9.59 -12.16 -4.99
N ASN A 145 -10.46 -11.19 -4.68
CA ASN A 145 -11.83 -11.19 -5.14
C ASN A 145 -11.89 -10.85 -6.63
N GLU A 146 -12.90 -11.36 -7.33
CA GLU A 146 -13.08 -11.16 -8.77
C GLU A 146 -13.05 -9.68 -9.15
N TYR A 147 -13.71 -8.81 -8.40
CA TYR A 147 -13.74 -7.37 -8.68
C TYR A 147 -12.37 -6.68 -8.51
N LEU A 148 -11.44 -7.21 -7.70
CA LEU A 148 -10.10 -6.65 -7.58
C LEU A 148 -9.28 -6.77 -8.87
N GLN A 149 -9.70 -7.63 -9.81
CA GLN A 149 -9.03 -7.79 -11.09
C GLN A 149 -9.20 -6.57 -12.03
N ILE A 150 -10.16 -5.69 -11.76
CA ILE A 150 -10.32 -4.44 -12.54
C ILE A 150 -9.29 -3.37 -12.17
N TYR A 151 -8.57 -3.52 -11.05
CA TYR A 151 -7.64 -2.52 -10.56
C TYR A 151 -6.21 -2.77 -11.02
N PRO A 152 -5.44 -1.68 -11.26
CA PRO A 152 -4.00 -1.78 -11.43
C PRO A 152 -3.35 -2.40 -10.19
N ARG A 153 -2.26 -3.16 -10.40
CA ARG A 153 -1.61 -3.88 -9.31
C ARG A 153 -0.09 -3.74 -9.34
N ILE A 154 0.53 -3.66 -8.17
CA ILE A 154 1.97 -3.71 -8.02
C ILE A 154 2.44 -5.16 -8.08
N GLU A 155 3.39 -5.44 -8.97
CA GLU A 155 4.03 -6.75 -9.08
C GLU A 155 5.54 -6.61 -9.16
N LYS A 156 6.26 -7.58 -8.59
CA LYS A 156 7.70 -7.74 -8.82
C LYS A 156 7.93 -8.46 -10.15
N ASN A 157 8.80 -7.92 -11.00
CA ASN A 157 9.15 -8.54 -12.26
C ASN A 157 10.66 -8.43 -12.54
N ASN A 158 11.21 -9.47 -13.14
CA ASN A 158 12.60 -9.55 -13.56
C ASN A 158 12.77 -9.83 -15.05
N ARG A 159 11.68 -9.78 -15.84
CA ARG A 159 11.66 -10.21 -17.26
C ARG A 159 11.52 -9.09 -18.28
N TYR A 160 11.35 -7.81 -17.84
CA TYR A 160 11.16 -6.70 -18.78
C TYR A 160 12.44 -5.91 -19.00
N ALA A 161 12.46 -5.13 -20.08
CA ALA A 161 13.60 -4.34 -20.51
C ALA A 161 14.17 -3.36 -19.45
N GLY A 162 13.41 -3.07 -18.40
CA GLY A 162 13.82 -2.27 -17.25
C GLY A 162 14.61 -3.03 -16.17
N GLY A 163 14.77 -4.36 -16.30
CA GLY A 163 15.46 -5.18 -15.29
C GLY A 163 14.57 -5.66 -14.15
N GLU A 164 15.19 -6.10 -13.04
CA GLU A 164 14.49 -6.49 -11.83
C GLU A 164 13.93 -5.26 -11.11
N GLY A 165 12.62 -5.20 -10.89
CA GLY A 165 11.97 -4.04 -10.28
C GLY A 165 10.51 -4.28 -9.92
N TYR A 166 9.86 -3.23 -9.43
CA TYR A 166 8.43 -3.21 -9.16
C TYR A 166 7.72 -2.40 -10.24
N TYR A 167 6.60 -2.94 -10.71
CA TYR A 167 5.84 -2.38 -11.80
C TYR A 167 4.37 -2.29 -11.41
N VAL A 168 3.70 -1.25 -11.85
CA VAL A 168 2.25 -1.10 -11.78
C VAL A 168 1.68 -1.59 -13.10
N TRP A 169 0.95 -2.69 -13.05
CA TRP A 169 0.26 -3.29 -14.19
C TRP A 169 -1.17 -2.80 -14.25
N TYR A 170 -1.57 -2.34 -15.42
CA TYR A 170 -2.94 -1.91 -15.68
C TYR A 170 -3.74 -3.03 -16.36
N PRO A 171 -5.09 -3.05 -16.19
CA PRO A 171 -5.96 -4.06 -16.81
C PRO A 171 -5.93 -4.05 -18.34
N ASP A 172 -5.55 -2.92 -18.96
CA ASP A 172 -5.39 -2.79 -20.41
C ASP A 172 -4.09 -3.40 -20.96
N GLY A 173 -3.27 -3.99 -20.10
CA GLY A 173 -2.00 -4.61 -20.46
C GLY A 173 -0.82 -3.65 -20.49
N THR A 174 -1.02 -2.36 -20.23
CA THR A 174 0.07 -1.38 -20.08
C THR A 174 0.69 -1.47 -18.68
N TRP A 175 1.84 -0.85 -18.51
CA TRP A 175 2.53 -0.81 -17.22
C TRP A 175 3.37 0.46 -17.06
N ASP A 176 3.65 0.81 -15.80
CA ASP A 176 4.61 1.82 -15.38
C ASP A 176 5.61 1.17 -14.41
N THR A 177 6.81 1.70 -14.31
CA THR A 177 7.64 1.42 -13.13
C THR A 177 6.98 2.00 -11.88
N ILE A 178 7.31 1.48 -10.70
CA ILE A 178 6.75 2.03 -9.45
C ILE A 178 7.11 3.52 -9.28
N GLU A 179 8.33 3.90 -9.68
CA GLU A 179 8.82 5.26 -9.62
C GLU A 179 8.05 6.20 -10.57
N GLU A 180 7.76 5.75 -11.80
CA GLU A 180 6.94 6.52 -12.75
C GLU A 180 5.52 6.70 -12.21
N TRP A 181 4.92 5.64 -11.68
CA TRP A 181 3.60 5.72 -11.08
C TRP A 181 3.57 6.68 -9.88
N LEU A 182 4.60 6.66 -9.03
CA LEU A 182 4.68 7.55 -7.87
C LEU A 182 4.81 9.03 -8.25
N ASN A 183 5.39 9.34 -9.42
CA ASN A 183 5.60 10.70 -9.91
C ASN A 183 4.44 11.26 -10.75
N LYS A 184 3.42 10.45 -11.05
CA LYS A 184 2.17 10.88 -11.70
C LYS A 184 1.18 11.42 -10.68
#